data_27fc2f3aef639ea3e07cbd41d680ecf7
#
_entry.id   27fc2f3aef639ea3e07cbd41d680ecf7
#
_cell.length_a   1.000
_cell.length_b   1.000
_cell.length_c   1.000
_cell.angle_alpha   90.00
_cell.angle_beta   90.00
_cell.angle_gamma   90.00
#
_symmetry.space_group_name_H-M   'P 1'
#
loop_
_entity.id
_entity.type
_entity.pdbx_description
1 polymer ?
#
loop_
_entity_poly.entity_id
_entity_poly.type
_entity_poly.pdbx_seq_one_letter_code
_entity_poly.pdbx_strand_id
1 'polypeptide(L)'
;MTNNELVYPTDPLKIALIGTGGRARGQYCPIFKFLQAWVEVVAVCDPVRKNCDQAAEMLNVTAYYDIHQLVKDKPMEAALVVTPVPSHHSISVYLSSHGIHNMCETTWCNTLGQARQMIETAKDNKVIVRVAENFFRFSIDRFAQILRDSDYLGSIQRIFSYNDHTGYHNNSRWIAFAQSHPLWVQSIEHSMPTISFYSSPQRFHRNENFRARYFGFNQNLLVVDSASNIKGFLGRQSRPGHTEWQGESGTLLYRPETAELRYCSENNQQSQYDLPGKGGGRADRVYPVVKEIGEDGQWLRTYCQTDDTLIEYLNPYRLDGYREKSIGYSCAIADHISDFCLSVRGLRQSEFDEQDALMSLMMEIGAQESALNQGERIQLPVVGETEAEAKTYQALKQQYCVDPMDIEAMLDISYPKP
;
A
#
# COMPACT_ATOMS: atom_id res chain seq x y z
N MET A 1 22.49 6.63 -8.26
CA MET A 1 21.89 7.97 -8.33
C MET A 1 21.00 8.01 -9.54
N THR A 2 19.79 7.59 -9.45
CA THR A 2 18.84 7.65 -10.55
C THR A 2 17.85 8.75 -10.23
N ASN A 3 18.06 9.94 -10.83
CA ASN A 3 16.94 10.84 -11.09
C ASN A 3 15.96 10.00 -11.93
N ASN A 4 14.91 9.51 -11.32
CA ASN A 4 13.82 8.90 -12.06
C ASN A 4 13.15 10.01 -12.87
N GLU A 5 13.61 10.20 -14.11
CA GLU A 5 12.90 11.05 -15.05
C GLU A 5 11.49 10.50 -15.19
N LEU A 6 10.51 11.38 -15.00
CA LEU A 6 9.12 11.02 -15.17
C LEU A 6 8.87 10.66 -16.63
N VAL A 7 8.28 9.49 -16.84
CA VAL A 7 7.81 9.06 -18.16
C VAL A 7 6.40 9.59 -18.38
N TYR A 8 6.15 10.15 -19.54
CA TYR A 8 4.85 10.68 -19.92
C TYR A 8 4.30 9.89 -21.12
N PRO A 9 3.05 9.48 -21.08
CA PRO A 9 2.40 8.90 -22.25
C PRO A 9 2.17 9.97 -23.32
N THR A 10 2.05 9.57 -24.57
CA THR A 10 1.67 10.46 -25.66
C THR A 10 0.24 10.97 -25.47
N ASP A 11 -0.65 10.07 -25.04
CA ASP A 11 -2.05 10.36 -24.74
C ASP A 11 -2.37 9.97 -23.31
N PRO A 12 -2.93 10.87 -22.49
CA PRO A 12 -3.41 10.55 -21.17
C PRO A 12 -4.44 9.40 -21.20
N LEU A 13 -4.40 8.56 -20.18
CA LEU A 13 -5.36 7.46 -20.06
C LEU A 13 -6.72 8.00 -19.61
N LYS A 14 -7.79 7.76 -20.40
CA LYS A 14 -9.14 8.14 -20.02
C LYS A 14 -9.67 7.22 -18.96
N ILE A 15 -9.98 7.77 -17.78
CA ILE A 15 -10.43 7.00 -16.63
C ILE A 15 -11.80 7.45 -16.12
N ALA A 16 -12.56 6.49 -15.58
CA ALA A 16 -13.71 6.77 -14.74
C ALA A 16 -13.33 6.56 -13.25
N LEU A 17 -13.84 7.42 -12.37
CA LEU A 17 -13.74 7.24 -10.92
C LEU A 17 -15.02 6.58 -10.40
N ILE A 18 -14.94 5.34 -9.96
CA ILE A 18 -16.07 4.56 -9.43
C ILE A 18 -16.00 4.53 -7.91
N GLY A 19 -17.07 4.99 -7.25
CA GLY A 19 -17.09 5.25 -5.83
C GLY A 19 -16.57 6.65 -5.50
N THR A 20 -17.49 7.56 -5.18
CA THR A 20 -17.21 8.98 -4.93
C THR A 20 -17.40 9.38 -3.47
N GLY A 21 -17.18 8.43 -2.58
CA GLY A 21 -17.23 8.64 -1.13
C GLY A 21 -16.17 9.61 -0.61
N GLY A 22 -16.04 9.68 0.72
CA GLY A 22 -15.09 10.60 1.38
C GLY A 22 -13.63 10.36 0.97
N ARG A 23 -13.23 9.11 0.71
CA ARG A 23 -11.88 8.74 0.25
C ARG A 23 -11.60 9.34 -1.12
N ALA A 24 -12.49 9.15 -2.08
CA ALA A 24 -12.34 9.67 -3.43
C ALA A 24 -12.29 11.20 -3.45
N ARG A 25 -13.29 11.87 -2.84
CA ARG A 25 -13.35 13.34 -2.82
C ARG A 25 -12.25 13.99 -1.99
N GLY A 26 -11.76 13.31 -0.95
CA GLY A 26 -10.74 13.87 -0.07
C GLY A 26 -9.31 13.63 -0.47
N GLN A 27 -9.03 12.59 -1.27
CA GLN A 27 -7.66 12.20 -1.60
C GLN A 27 -7.39 12.18 -3.11
N TYR A 28 -8.35 11.77 -3.94
CA TYR A 28 -8.16 11.63 -5.39
C TYR A 28 -8.60 12.85 -6.18
N CYS A 29 -9.85 13.31 -6.00
CA CYS A 29 -10.36 14.45 -6.76
C CYS A 29 -9.46 15.69 -6.70
N PRO A 30 -8.89 16.08 -5.54
CA PRO A 30 -8.07 17.29 -5.46
C PRO A 30 -6.77 17.23 -6.25
N ILE A 31 -6.25 16.02 -6.53
CA ILE A 31 -4.93 15.86 -7.16
C ILE A 31 -5.01 15.56 -8.66
N PHE A 32 -6.15 15.14 -9.22
CA PHE A 32 -6.25 14.80 -10.63
C PHE A 32 -5.85 15.96 -11.57
N LYS A 33 -6.08 17.20 -11.18
CA LYS A 33 -5.67 18.37 -11.97
C LYS A 33 -4.15 18.46 -12.18
N PHE A 34 -3.35 17.83 -11.31
CA PHE A 34 -1.88 17.77 -11.41
C PHE A 34 -1.41 16.54 -12.20
N LEU A 35 -2.31 15.62 -12.51
CA LEU A 35 -1.99 14.34 -13.16
C LEU A 35 -2.46 14.27 -14.61
N GLN A 36 -2.86 15.39 -15.19
CA GLN A 36 -3.42 15.48 -16.54
C GLN A 36 -2.46 14.99 -17.64
N ALA A 37 -1.15 14.96 -17.35
CA ALA A 37 -0.16 14.36 -18.25
C ALA A 37 -0.27 12.82 -18.34
N TRP A 38 -0.84 12.16 -17.33
CA TRP A 38 -0.99 10.70 -17.28
C TRP A 38 -2.44 10.24 -17.43
N VAL A 39 -3.39 10.95 -16.81
CA VAL A 39 -4.80 10.54 -16.78
C VAL A 39 -5.74 11.71 -17.06
N GLU A 40 -6.80 11.41 -17.80
CA GLU A 40 -7.95 12.28 -18.02
C GLU A 40 -9.16 11.64 -17.34
N VAL A 41 -9.70 12.27 -16.29
CA VAL A 41 -10.95 11.80 -15.70
C VAL A 41 -12.10 12.25 -16.59
N VAL A 42 -12.87 11.31 -17.14
CA VAL A 42 -13.97 11.58 -18.08
C VAL A 42 -15.35 11.35 -17.49
N ALA A 43 -15.43 10.58 -16.40
CA ALA A 43 -16.69 10.27 -15.74
C ALA A 43 -16.49 9.94 -14.28
N VAL A 44 -17.55 10.08 -13.48
CA VAL A 44 -17.65 9.55 -12.12
C VAL A 44 -18.90 8.67 -12.01
N CYS A 45 -18.83 7.64 -11.14
CA CYS A 45 -19.95 6.73 -10.91
C CYS A 45 -20.14 6.44 -9.42
N ASP A 46 -21.34 6.66 -8.92
CA ASP A 46 -21.71 6.32 -7.53
C ASP A 46 -23.25 6.26 -7.44
N PRO A 47 -23.85 5.20 -6.87
CA PRO A 47 -25.30 5.12 -6.70
C PRO A 47 -25.85 6.19 -5.75
N VAL A 48 -25.01 6.75 -4.88
CA VAL A 48 -25.39 7.85 -3.98
C VAL A 48 -25.26 9.18 -4.73
N ARG A 49 -26.38 9.65 -5.32
CA ARG A 49 -26.44 10.86 -6.16
C ARG A 49 -25.66 12.03 -5.59
N LYS A 50 -25.89 12.37 -4.30
CA LYS A 50 -25.19 13.49 -3.65
C LYS A 50 -23.67 13.37 -3.72
N ASN A 51 -23.11 12.18 -3.54
CA ASN A 51 -21.67 11.98 -3.61
C ASN A 51 -21.18 12.10 -5.05
N CYS A 52 -21.93 11.50 -5.98
CA CYS A 52 -21.63 11.50 -7.41
C CYS A 52 -21.62 12.93 -7.98
N ASP A 53 -22.69 13.70 -7.72
CA ASP A 53 -22.83 15.08 -8.20
C ASP A 53 -21.71 15.98 -7.68
N GLN A 54 -21.35 15.86 -6.38
CA GLN A 54 -20.25 16.62 -5.80
C GLN A 54 -18.90 16.29 -6.46
N ALA A 55 -18.64 15.02 -6.74
CA ALA A 55 -17.39 14.63 -7.40
C ALA A 55 -17.40 15.08 -8.89
N ALA A 56 -18.53 14.97 -9.57
CA ALA A 56 -18.70 15.43 -10.94
C ALA A 56 -18.46 16.95 -11.07
N GLU A 57 -18.99 17.73 -10.12
CA GLU A 57 -18.76 19.18 -10.04
C GLU A 57 -17.28 19.51 -9.78
N MET A 58 -16.62 18.80 -8.81
CA MET A 58 -15.21 19.00 -8.49
C MET A 58 -14.29 18.74 -9.68
N LEU A 59 -14.62 17.78 -10.54
CA LEU A 59 -13.81 17.34 -11.66
C LEU A 59 -14.30 17.88 -13.01
N ASN A 60 -15.47 18.50 -13.05
CA ASN A 60 -16.14 18.97 -14.26
C ASN A 60 -16.35 17.85 -15.29
N VAL A 61 -16.94 16.73 -14.88
CA VAL A 61 -17.15 15.51 -15.68
C VAL A 61 -18.57 15.00 -15.58
N THR A 62 -18.93 14.02 -16.42
CA THR A 62 -20.26 13.39 -16.42
C THR A 62 -20.46 12.51 -15.19
N ALA A 63 -21.64 12.63 -14.56
CA ALA A 63 -22.07 11.79 -13.44
C ALA A 63 -22.90 10.60 -13.93
N TYR A 64 -22.54 9.40 -13.48
CA TYR A 64 -23.30 8.17 -13.65
C TYR A 64 -23.75 7.65 -12.29
N TYR A 65 -24.99 7.18 -12.20
CA TYR A 65 -25.55 6.64 -10.94
C TYR A 65 -25.73 5.12 -10.97
N ASP A 66 -25.35 4.53 -12.11
CA ASP A 66 -25.44 3.11 -12.40
C ASP A 66 -24.19 2.69 -13.18
N ILE A 67 -23.53 1.65 -12.71
CA ILE A 67 -22.31 1.11 -13.33
C ILE A 67 -22.61 0.47 -14.70
N HIS A 68 -23.79 -0.13 -14.88
CA HIS A 68 -24.19 -0.73 -16.16
C HIS A 68 -24.34 0.34 -17.24
N GLN A 69 -24.90 1.51 -16.88
CA GLN A 69 -25.01 2.62 -17.83
C GLN A 69 -23.62 3.20 -18.15
N LEU A 70 -22.74 3.38 -17.15
CA LEU A 70 -21.37 3.83 -17.40
C LEU A 70 -20.63 2.89 -18.36
N VAL A 71 -20.70 1.57 -18.13
CA VAL A 71 -20.04 0.57 -18.96
C VAL A 71 -20.64 0.48 -20.35
N LYS A 72 -21.97 0.62 -20.48
CA LYS A 72 -22.67 0.66 -21.78
C LYS A 72 -22.22 1.84 -22.64
N ASP A 73 -22.12 3.04 -22.06
CA ASP A 73 -21.67 4.25 -22.76
C ASP A 73 -20.16 4.24 -23.01
N LYS A 74 -19.41 3.53 -22.17
CA LYS A 74 -17.97 3.30 -22.26
C LYS A 74 -17.14 4.55 -22.62
N PRO A 75 -17.26 5.64 -21.87
CA PRO A 75 -16.50 6.87 -22.17
C PRO A 75 -15.02 6.76 -21.80
N MET A 76 -14.61 5.70 -21.08
CA MET A 76 -13.29 5.50 -20.51
C MET A 76 -12.60 4.24 -21.04
N GLU A 77 -11.28 4.20 -20.93
CA GLU A 77 -10.42 3.05 -21.20
C GLU A 77 -10.14 2.24 -19.92
N ALA A 78 -10.14 2.94 -18.79
CA ALA A 78 -9.85 2.34 -17.49
C ALA A 78 -10.74 2.92 -16.38
N ALA A 79 -10.74 2.29 -15.22
CA ALA A 79 -11.45 2.77 -14.04
C ALA A 79 -10.58 2.72 -12.79
N LEU A 80 -10.70 3.73 -11.93
CA LEU A 80 -10.22 3.71 -10.56
C LEU A 80 -11.40 3.43 -9.63
N VAL A 81 -11.35 2.30 -8.93
CA VAL A 81 -12.43 1.79 -8.07
C VAL A 81 -12.10 2.16 -6.61
N VAL A 82 -12.87 3.08 -6.04
CA VAL A 82 -12.70 3.63 -4.68
C VAL A 82 -13.97 3.39 -3.86
N THR A 83 -14.49 2.19 -3.95
CA THR A 83 -15.72 1.73 -3.29
C THR A 83 -15.39 0.97 -2.00
N PRO A 84 -16.36 0.51 -1.20
CA PRO A 84 -16.10 -0.42 -0.11
C PRO A 84 -15.50 -1.75 -0.59
N VAL A 85 -14.52 -2.29 0.16
CA VAL A 85 -13.76 -3.49 -0.22
C VAL A 85 -14.63 -4.67 -0.70
N PRO A 86 -15.79 -5.00 -0.07
CA PRO A 86 -16.60 -6.13 -0.52
C PRO A 86 -17.12 -6.01 -1.96
N SER A 87 -17.17 -4.80 -2.53
CA SER A 87 -17.59 -4.57 -3.92
C SER A 87 -16.45 -4.58 -4.93
N HIS A 88 -15.19 -4.56 -4.49
CA HIS A 88 -14.04 -4.47 -5.41
C HIS A 88 -13.99 -5.62 -6.40
N HIS A 89 -14.23 -6.85 -5.91
CA HIS A 89 -14.21 -8.05 -6.73
C HIS A 89 -15.26 -8.00 -7.85
N SER A 90 -16.53 -7.79 -7.52
CA SER A 90 -17.61 -7.78 -8.52
C SER A 90 -17.43 -6.66 -9.55
N ILE A 91 -17.07 -5.46 -9.10
CA ILE A 91 -16.80 -4.32 -9.98
C ILE A 91 -15.60 -4.61 -10.89
N SER A 92 -14.50 -5.11 -10.35
CA SER A 92 -13.29 -5.41 -11.13
C SER A 92 -13.53 -6.48 -12.18
N VAL A 93 -14.19 -7.59 -11.82
CA VAL A 93 -14.56 -8.67 -12.75
C VAL A 93 -15.50 -8.16 -13.84
N TYR A 94 -16.52 -7.37 -13.46
CA TYR A 94 -17.47 -6.77 -14.41
C TYR A 94 -16.78 -5.84 -15.41
N LEU A 95 -15.91 -4.93 -14.95
CA LEU A 95 -15.14 -4.04 -15.80
C LEU A 95 -14.21 -4.82 -16.75
N SER A 96 -13.50 -5.80 -16.21
CA SER A 96 -12.56 -6.63 -16.97
C SER A 96 -13.28 -7.42 -18.08
N SER A 97 -14.47 -7.99 -17.79
CA SER A 97 -15.30 -8.70 -18.80
C SER A 97 -15.76 -7.80 -19.94
N HIS A 98 -15.80 -6.49 -19.72
CA HIS A 98 -16.16 -5.49 -20.75
C HIS A 98 -14.92 -4.83 -21.41
N GLY A 99 -13.72 -5.39 -21.17
CA GLY A 99 -12.50 -4.89 -21.78
C GLY A 99 -12.06 -3.52 -21.23
N ILE A 100 -12.29 -3.28 -19.94
CA ILE A 100 -11.92 -2.03 -19.25
C ILE A 100 -10.84 -2.35 -18.22
N HIS A 101 -9.67 -1.71 -18.34
CA HIS A 101 -8.61 -1.79 -17.36
C HIS A 101 -9.09 -1.25 -16.02
N ASN A 102 -8.62 -1.78 -14.90
CA ASN A 102 -9.05 -1.23 -13.62
C ASN A 102 -8.01 -1.34 -12.51
N MET A 103 -8.08 -0.39 -11.58
CA MET A 103 -7.28 -0.36 -10.36
C MET A 103 -8.22 -0.14 -9.18
N CYS A 104 -8.20 -1.08 -8.23
CA CYS A 104 -9.02 -1.00 -7.00
C CYS A 104 -8.20 -0.44 -5.84
N GLU A 105 -8.86 0.35 -4.99
CA GLU A 105 -8.31 0.76 -3.70
C GLU A 105 -7.96 -0.46 -2.81
N THR A 106 -7.18 -0.22 -1.81
CA THR A 106 -6.80 -1.20 -0.78
C THR A 106 -7.93 -1.38 0.25
N THR A 107 -8.17 -2.57 0.76
CA THR A 107 -7.60 -3.87 0.45
C THR A 107 -8.15 -4.34 -0.91
N TRP A 108 -7.35 -5.03 -1.70
CA TRP A 108 -7.73 -5.36 -3.08
C TRP A 108 -9.06 -6.10 -3.20
N CYS A 109 -9.23 -7.17 -2.40
CA CYS A 109 -10.48 -7.90 -2.22
C CYS A 109 -10.43 -8.67 -0.89
N ASN A 110 -11.40 -9.52 -0.59
CA ASN A 110 -11.51 -10.18 0.71
C ASN A 110 -10.96 -11.60 0.75
N THR A 111 -10.93 -12.33 -0.39
CA THR A 111 -10.52 -13.73 -0.46
C THR A 111 -9.58 -14.01 -1.62
N LEU A 112 -8.77 -15.06 -1.52
CA LEU A 112 -7.87 -15.50 -2.61
C LEU A 112 -8.66 -15.98 -3.83
N GLY A 113 -9.82 -16.60 -3.61
CA GLY A 113 -10.73 -16.97 -4.70
C GLY A 113 -11.16 -15.76 -5.52
N GLN A 114 -11.54 -14.67 -4.86
CA GLN A 114 -11.88 -13.40 -5.52
C GLN A 114 -10.68 -12.81 -6.30
N ALA A 115 -9.52 -12.76 -5.69
CA ALA A 115 -8.30 -12.24 -6.35
C ALA A 115 -7.94 -13.04 -7.61
N ARG A 116 -7.98 -14.37 -7.52
CA ARG A 116 -7.72 -15.26 -8.67
C ARG A 116 -8.71 -15.02 -9.80
N GLN A 117 -10.01 -14.91 -9.51
CA GLN A 117 -11.01 -14.61 -10.53
C GLN A 117 -10.79 -13.24 -11.18
N MET A 118 -10.42 -12.21 -10.41
CA MET A 118 -10.06 -10.90 -10.97
C MET A 118 -8.88 -11.00 -11.95
N ILE A 119 -7.83 -11.73 -11.59
CA ILE A 119 -6.65 -11.94 -12.44
C ILE A 119 -7.01 -12.72 -13.72
N GLU A 120 -7.71 -13.84 -13.57
CA GLU A 120 -8.11 -14.72 -14.69
C GLU A 120 -9.00 -13.95 -15.67
N THR A 121 -10.03 -13.24 -15.17
CA THR A 121 -10.91 -12.45 -16.03
C THR A 121 -10.16 -11.34 -16.74
N ALA A 122 -9.24 -10.66 -16.07
CA ALA A 122 -8.42 -9.62 -16.69
C ALA A 122 -7.52 -10.18 -17.79
N LYS A 123 -6.89 -11.33 -17.54
CA LYS A 123 -6.03 -12.04 -18.51
C LYS A 123 -6.82 -12.47 -19.75
N ASP A 124 -7.99 -13.07 -19.58
CA ASP A 124 -8.84 -13.56 -20.66
C ASP A 124 -9.34 -12.42 -21.56
N ASN A 125 -9.58 -11.26 -20.96
CA ASN A 125 -10.02 -10.06 -21.68
C ASN A 125 -8.87 -9.11 -22.09
N LYS A 126 -7.60 -9.48 -21.83
CA LYS A 126 -6.40 -8.71 -22.16
C LYS A 126 -6.41 -7.30 -21.58
N VAL A 127 -6.93 -7.17 -20.38
CA VAL A 127 -6.91 -5.92 -19.61
C VAL A 127 -5.97 -6.04 -18.41
N ILE A 128 -5.60 -4.90 -17.88
CA ILE A 128 -4.74 -4.79 -16.69
C ILE A 128 -5.63 -4.56 -15.47
N VAL A 129 -5.41 -5.36 -14.42
CA VAL A 129 -5.99 -5.18 -13.10
C VAL A 129 -4.88 -4.87 -12.10
N ARG A 130 -5.09 -3.88 -11.20
CA ARG A 130 -4.10 -3.45 -10.20
C ARG A 130 -4.76 -3.15 -8.86
N VAL A 131 -3.93 -3.08 -7.83
CA VAL A 131 -4.30 -2.52 -6.53
C VAL A 131 -3.60 -1.18 -6.30
N ALA A 132 -4.30 -0.23 -5.71
CA ALA A 132 -3.79 1.12 -5.44
C ALA A 132 -2.91 1.16 -4.19
N GLU A 133 -1.85 0.31 -4.17
CA GLU A 133 -0.89 0.29 -3.06
C GLU A 133 0.05 1.49 -3.10
N ASN A 134 0.12 2.20 -1.97
CA ASN A 134 0.89 3.43 -1.88
C ASN A 134 1.91 3.45 -0.73
N PHE A 135 1.94 2.43 0.16
CA PHE A 135 2.80 2.47 1.34
C PHE A 135 4.28 2.32 0.99
N PHE A 136 4.66 1.44 0.09
CA PHE A 136 6.06 1.32 -0.35
C PHE A 136 6.55 2.52 -1.17
N ARG A 137 5.63 3.42 -1.55
CA ARG A 137 5.88 4.66 -2.29
C ARG A 137 6.08 5.88 -1.39
N PHE A 138 5.99 5.73 -0.06
CA PHE A 138 6.35 6.81 0.86
C PHE A 138 7.82 7.17 0.74
N SER A 139 8.12 8.43 0.97
CA SER A 139 9.47 8.98 0.81
C SER A 139 10.55 8.20 1.56
N ILE A 140 10.25 7.71 2.74
CA ILE A 140 11.22 6.93 3.54
C ILE A 140 11.41 5.51 2.99
N ASP A 141 10.35 4.89 2.46
CA ASP A 141 10.47 3.58 1.82
C ASP A 141 11.23 3.67 0.50
N ARG A 142 10.98 4.72 -0.30
CA ARG A 142 11.77 5.03 -1.49
C ARG A 142 13.24 5.31 -1.16
N PHE A 143 13.49 6.02 -0.09
CA PHE A 143 14.85 6.27 0.40
C PHE A 143 15.53 4.96 0.87
N ALA A 144 14.82 4.09 1.56
CA ALA A 144 15.31 2.77 1.94
C ALA A 144 15.67 1.90 0.71
N GLN A 145 14.84 1.96 -0.35
CA GLN A 145 15.12 1.25 -1.61
C GLN A 145 16.42 1.78 -2.27
N ILE A 146 16.66 3.10 -2.26
CA ILE A 146 17.92 3.69 -2.76
C ILE A 146 19.11 3.17 -1.95
N LEU A 147 19.01 3.12 -0.62
CA LEU A 147 20.09 2.58 0.23
C LEU A 147 20.37 1.11 -0.05
N ARG A 148 19.34 0.30 -0.30
CA ARG A 148 19.49 -1.10 -0.71
C ARG A 148 20.19 -1.21 -2.08
N ASP A 149 19.68 -0.48 -3.08
CA ASP A 149 20.16 -0.57 -4.46
C ASP A 149 21.59 -0.01 -4.64
N SER A 150 22.02 0.89 -3.75
CA SER A 150 23.39 1.39 -3.70
C SER A 150 24.33 0.55 -2.81
N ASP A 151 23.85 -0.57 -2.28
CA ASP A 151 24.58 -1.44 -1.33
C ASP A 151 25.12 -0.70 -0.09
N TYR A 152 24.48 0.40 0.29
CA TYR A 152 24.97 1.26 1.35
C TYR A 152 24.86 0.63 2.76
N LEU A 153 23.90 -0.28 2.92
CA LEU A 153 23.67 -1.00 4.17
C LEU A 153 24.33 -2.40 4.17
N GLY A 154 24.93 -2.82 3.06
CA GLY A 154 25.28 -4.20 2.81
C GLY A 154 24.04 -5.09 2.63
N SER A 155 24.20 -6.41 2.68
CA SER A 155 23.07 -7.34 2.58
C SER A 155 22.06 -7.10 3.70
N ILE A 156 20.81 -6.83 3.33
CA ILE A 156 19.75 -6.60 4.31
C ILE A 156 19.32 -7.94 4.91
N GLN A 157 19.38 -8.04 6.22
CA GLN A 157 19.11 -9.27 6.96
C GLN A 157 17.79 -9.22 7.72
N ARG A 158 17.39 -8.04 8.22
CA ARG A 158 16.18 -7.90 9.01
C ARG A 158 15.48 -6.58 8.75
N ILE A 159 14.15 -6.63 8.84
CA ILE A 159 13.31 -5.44 8.92
C ILE A 159 12.45 -5.57 10.18
N PHE A 160 12.47 -4.56 11.03
CA PHE A 160 11.53 -4.44 12.14
C PHE A 160 10.54 -3.32 11.86
N SER A 161 9.26 -3.60 12.08
CA SER A 161 8.21 -2.60 11.94
C SER A 161 7.23 -2.67 13.10
N TYR A 162 6.82 -1.49 13.56
CA TYR A 162 5.72 -1.33 14.49
C TYR A 162 4.82 -0.17 14.07
N ASN A 163 3.53 -0.40 13.97
CA ASN A 163 2.57 0.63 13.59
C ASN A 163 1.19 0.44 14.25
N ASP A 164 0.39 1.49 14.24
CA ASP A 164 -0.98 1.52 14.78
C ASP A 164 -2.05 1.32 13.69
N HIS A 165 -1.67 0.75 12.56
CA HIS A 165 -2.54 0.54 11.42
C HIS A 165 -2.61 -0.92 11.02
N THR A 166 -3.55 -1.25 10.10
CA THR A 166 -3.68 -2.63 9.61
C THR A 166 -2.40 -3.09 8.94
N GLY A 167 -1.96 -4.28 9.28
CA GLY A 167 -0.73 -4.86 8.74
C GLY A 167 -0.75 -5.11 7.23
N TYR A 168 -1.94 -5.16 6.59
CA TYR A 168 -2.07 -5.37 5.15
C TYR A 168 -1.20 -4.43 4.31
N HIS A 169 -1.24 -3.14 4.60
CA HIS A 169 -0.47 -2.14 3.83
C HIS A 169 1.05 -2.30 3.95
N ASN A 170 1.53 -2.91 5.04
CA ASN A 170 2.95 -3.18 5.19
C ASN A 170 3.44 -4.30 4.26
N ASN A 171 2.55 -5.21 3.84
CA ASN A 171 2.93 -6.30 2.96
C ASN A 171 3.54 -5.80 1.65
N SER A 172 2.96 -4.76 1.05
CA SER A 172 3.51 -4.14 -0.16
C SER A 172 4.91 -3.53 0.07
N ARG A 173 5.16 -2.96 1.26
CA ARG A 173 6.48 -2.43 1.63
C ARG A 173 7.55 -3.51 1.62
N TRP A 174 7.22 -4.68 2.20
CA TRP A 174 8.16 -5.78 2.31
C TRP A 174 8.43 -6.45 0.97
N ILE A 175 7.40 -6.68 0.15
CA ILE A 175 7.53 -7.22 -1.21
C ILE A 175 8.39 -6.27 -2.06
N ALA A 176 8.05 -4.99 -2.13
CA ALA A 176 8.77 -4.01 -2.93
C ALA A 176 10.22 -3.81 -2.46
N PHE A 177 10.47 -3.82 -1.13
CA PHE A 177 11.81 -3.70 -0.61
C PHE A 177 12.66 -4.97 -0.87
N ALA A 178 12.09 -6.15 -0.68
CA ALA A 178 12.78 -7.42 -0.91
C ALA A 178 12.94 -7.76 -2.40
N GLN A 179 12.17 -7.10 -3.29
CA GLN A 179 12.07 -7.45 -4.72
C GLN A 179 11.80 -8.94 -4.95
N SER A 180 11.07 -9.56 -4.03
CA SER A 180 10.73 -10.98 -4.05
C SER A 180 9.54 -11.25 -3.14
N HIS A 181 8.97 -12.44 -3.28
CA HIS A 181 7.88 -12.88 -2.43
C HIS A 181 8.39 -13.65 -1.20
N PRO A 182 7.70 -13.55 -0.04
CA PRO A 182 8.06 -14.35 1.12
C PRO A 182 7.76 -15.83 0.89
N LEU A 183 8.53 -16.69 1.55
CA LEU A 183 8.39 -18.14 1.48
C LEU A 183 7.43 -18.69 2.53
N TRP A 184 7.27 -17.96 3.62
CA TRP A 184 6.42 -18.36 4.73
C TRP A 184 6.02 -17.16 5.60
N VAL A 185 4.93 -17.35 6.34
CA VAL A 185 4.46 -16.43 7.39
C VAL A 185 4.19 -17.19 8.68
N GLN A 186 4.45 -16.52 9.81
CA GLN A 186 4.07 -16.97 11.15
C GLN A 186 3.49 -15.78 11.90
N SER A 187 2.35 -15.96 12.59
CA SER A 187 1.68 -14.87 13.27
C SER A 187 1.05 -15.29 14.58
N ILE A 188 1.06 -14.37 15.53
CA ILE A 188 0.23 -14.43 16.72
C ILE A 188 -0.68 -13.21 16.78
N GLU A 189 -1.91 -13.42 17.22
CA GLU A 189 -2.87 -12.35 17.49
C GLU A 189 -3.30 -12.43 18.95
N HIS A 190 -3.40 -11.28 19.59
CA HIS A 190 -3.80 -11.20 20.99
C HIS A 190 -4.70 -10.01 21.24
N SER A 191 -5.85 -10.25 21.86
CA SER A 191 -6.79 -9.19 22.24
C SER A 191 -6.65 -8.91 23.74
N MET A 192 -6.32 -7.68 24.09
CA MET A 192 -6.10 -7.23 25.47
C MET A 192 -7.06 -6.11 25.83
N PRO A 193 -7.58 -6.07 27.07
CA PRO A 193 -8.33 -4.91 27.55
C PRO A 193 -7.51 -3.62 27.46
N THR A 194 -8.13 -2.53 27.02
CA THR A 194 -7.51 -1.21 27.00
C THR A 194 -8.48 -0.15 27.49
N ILE A 195 -7.99 1.08 27.68
CA ILE A 195 -8.86 2.24 27.88
C ILE A 195 -9.77 2.37 26.67
N SER A 196 -11.07 2.41 26.90
CA SER A 196 -12.05 2.50 25.82
C SER A 196 -11.89 3.79 25.02
N PHE A 197 -11.91 3.67 23.68
CA PHE A 197 -11.76 4.82 22.79
C PHE A 197 -12.53 4.65 21.47
N TYR A 198 -12.77 5.77 20.79
CA TYR A 198 -13.29 5.78 19.43
C TYR A 198 -12.17 6.00 18.42
N SER A 199 -12.01 5.09 17.46
CA SER A 199 -11.13 5.29 16.32
C SER A 199 -11.79 6.09 15.20
N SER A 200 -13.12 6.03 15.13
CA SER A 200 -14.01 6.88 14.32
C SER A 200 -15.34 7.04 15.06
N PRO A 201 -16.24 7.94 14.65
CA PRO A 201 -17.54 8.11 15.30
C PRO A 201 -18.37 6.82 15.42
N GLN A 202 -18.14 5.84 14.53
CA GLN A 202 -18.86 4.58 14.51
C GLN A 202 -18.06 3.38 15.06
N ARG A 203 -16.77 3.56 15.38
CA ARG A 203 -15.86 2.48 15.81
C ARG A 203 -15.39 2.69 17.24
N PHE A 204 -16.11 2.06 18.17
CA PHE A 204 -15.75 2.02 19.59
C PHE A 204 -14.92 0.77 19.90
N HIS A 205 -13.83 0.95 20.61
CA HIS A 205 -12.91 -0.12 21.01
C HIS A 205 -12.82 -0.21 22.53
N ARG A 206 -12.88 -1.42 23.04
CA ARG A 206 -12.62 -1.78 24.45
C ARG A 206 -11.35 -2.59 24.62
N ASN A 207 -10.87 -3.17 23.53
CA ASN A 207 -9.70 -4.01 23.49
C ASN A 207 -8.70 -3.47 22.48
N GLU A 208 -7.43 -3.70 22.76
CA GLU A 208 -6.37 -3.70 21.79
C GLU A 208 -6.33 -5.03 21.06
N ASN A 209 -6.24 -4.99 19.74
CA ASN A 209 -5.92 -6.16 18.93
C ASN A 209 -4.49 -6.02 18.43
N PHE A 210 -3.59 -6.72 19.10
CA PHE A 210 -2.19 -6.77 18.75
C PHE A 210 -1.90 -7.95 17.84
N ARG A 211 -1.05 -7.72 16.84
CA ARG A 211 -0.55 -8.74 15.91
C ARG A 211 0.95 -8.66 15.85
N ALA A 212 1.63 -9.79 15.99
CA ALA A 212 3.04 -9.93 15.66
C ALA A 212 3.19 -10.95 14.54
N ARG A 213 3.83 -10.54 13.44
CA ARG A 213 3.98 -11.34 12.23
C ARG A 213 5.45 -11.45 11.85
N TYR A 214 5.83 -12.62 11.37
CA TYR A 214 7.15 -12.91 10.86
C TYR A 214 7.02 -13.40 9.43
N PHE A 215 7.79 -12.81 8.52
CA PHE A 215 7.86 -13.24 7.12
C PHE A 215 9.29 -13.59 6.78
N GLY A 216 9.49 -14.82 6.29
CA GLY A 216 10.79 -15.25 5.80
C GLY A 216 10.85 -15.11 4.28
N PHE A 217 11.86 -14.40 3.81
CA PHE A 217 12.16 -14.21 2.40
C PHE A 217 13.40 -15.01 1.99
N ASN A 218 13.70 -15.03 0.70
CA ASN A 218 14.97 -15.53 0.19
C ASN A 218 16.14 -14.73 0.78
N GLN A 219 17.37 -15.24 0.63
CA GLN A 219 18.61 -14.58 1.06
C GLN A 219 18.67 -14.26 2.57
N ASN A 220 18.00 -15.09 3.39
CA ASN A 220 17.95 -14.94 4.84
C ASN A 220 17.30 -13.64 5.37
N LEU A 221 16.55 -12.92 4.53
CA LEU A 221 15.81 -11.75 5.00
C LEU A 221 14.62 -12.17 5.87
N LEU A 222 14.61 -11.68 7.11
CA LEU A 222 13.51 -11.83 8.05
C LEU A 222 12.82 -10.48 8.28
N VAL A 223 11.51 -10.44 8.07
CA VAL A 223 10.68 -9.29 8.45
C VAL A 223 9.93 -9.61 9.73
N VAL A 224 10.04 -8.72 10.71
CA VAL A 224 9.28 -8.73 11.97
C VAL A 224 8.34 -7.53 11.95
N ASP A 225 7.06 -7.79 11.78
CA ASP A 225 6.04 -6.76 11.60
C ASP A 225 5.00 -6.85 12.71
N SER A 226 4.90 -5.81 13.51
CA SER A 226 3.95 -5.71 14.60
C SER A 226 2.95 -4.59 14.32
N ALA A 227 1.68 -4.88 14.48
CA ALA A 227 0.61 -3.92 14.30
C ALA A 227 -0.37 -3.97 15.48
N SER A 228 -0.94 -2.82 15.80
CA SER A 228 -1.94 -2.69 16.84
C SER A 228 -2.99 -1.68 16.43
N ASN A 229 -4.21 -1.82 16.95
CA ASN A 229 -5.23 -0.79 16.80
C ASN A 229 -5.19 0.24 17.94
N ILE A 230 -4.25 0.12 18.88
CA ILE A 230 -4.10 1.09 19.97
C ILE A 230 -3.57 2.42 19.45
N LYS A 231 -4.26 3.47 19.87
CA LYS A 231 -3.75 4.84 19.83
C LYS A 231 -3.26 5.30 21.21
N GLY A 232 -2.95 4.31 22.09
CA GLY A 232 -2.74 4.52 23.51
C GLY A 232 -1.36 5.06 23.87
N PHE A 233 -0.56 4.28 24.58
CA PHE A 233 0.68 4.69 25.24
C PHE A 233 1.75 5.31 24.33
N LEU A 234 1.77 4.99 23.05
CA LEU A 234 2.76 5.49 22.10
C LEU A 234 2.24 6.67 21.26
N GLY A 235 1.00 7.09 21.51
CA GLY A 235 0.34 8.10 20.70
C GLY A 235 -0.01 7.60 19.29
N ARG A 236 -0.71 8.44 18.52
CA ARG A 236 -0.99 8.14 17.12
C ARG A 236 0.31 8.22 16.32
N GLN A 237 0.79 7.08 15.85
CA GLN A 237 1.97 7.06 15.00
C GLN A 237 1.63 7.58 13.60
N SER A 238 2.54 8.34 13.02
CA SER A 238 2.43 8.75 11.62
C SER A 238 2.66 7.53 10.71
N ARG A 239 2.15 7.62 9.50
CA ARG A 239 2.39 6.60 8.46
C ARG A 239 3.63 6.95 7.64
N PRO A 240 4.48 5.99 7.31
CA PRO A 240 4.55 4.64 7.88
C PRO A 240 4.94 4.68 9.36
N GLY A 241 4.67 3.61 10.13
CA GLY A 241 5.09 3.50 11.52
C GLY A 241 6.60 3.36 11.67
N HIS A 242 7.05 3.17 12.92
CA HIS A 242 8.45 2.87 13.22
C HIS A 242 8.95 1.71 12.35
N THR A 243 10.06 1.89 11.67
CA THR A 243 10.67 0.86 10.83
C THR A 243 12.19 0.95 10.90
N GLU A 244 12.84 -0.21 11.01
CA GLU A 244 14.28 -0.36 10.95
C GLU A 244 14.64 -1.34 9.82
N TRP A 245 15.44 -0.90 8.87
CA TRP A 245 16.04 -1.75 7.84
C TRP A 245 17.49 -2.02 8.23
N GLN A 246 17.77 -3.26 8.63
CA GLN A 246 19.04 -3.65 9.20
C GLN A 246 19.83 -4.50 8.19
N GLY A 247 20.98 -3.99 7.78
CA GLY A 247 21.94 -4.67 6.94
C GLY A 247 23.22 -5.04 7.69
N GLU A 248 24.18 -5.62 6.96
CA GLU A 248 25.47 -6.07 7.51
C GLU A 248 26.33 -4.93 8.04
N SER A 249 26.33 -3.79 7.36
CA SER A 249 27.19 -2.64 7.66
C SER A 249 26.47 -1.46 8.27
N GLY A 250 25.14 -1.38 8.12
CA GLY A 250 24.37 -0.23 8.59
C GLY A 250 22.90 -0.51 8.81
N THR A 251 22.24 0.49 9.37
CA THR A 251 20.79 0.46 9.65
C THR A 251 20.16 1.79 9.30
N LEU A 252 19.10 1.77 8.52
CA LEU A 252 18.19 2.90 8.43
C LEU A 252 17.13 2.76 9.52
N LEU A 253 17.10 3.72 10.44
CA LEU A 253 16.13 3.80 11.52
C LEU A 253 15.15 4.93 11.22
N TYR A 254 13.87 4.60 11.12
CA TYR A 254 12.79 5.57 10.95
C TYR A 254 11.84 5.52 12.15
N ARG A 255 11.63 6.68 12.75
CA ARG A 255 10.55 6.96 13.69
C ARG A 255 9.73 8.12 13.16
N PRO A 256 8.47 8.27 13.57
CA PRO A 256 7.61 9.35 13.05
C PRO A 256 8.22 10.75 13.11
N GLU A 257 9.08 11.00 14.10
CA GLU A 257 9.66 12.31 14.39
C GLU A 257 11.12 12.43 13.98
N THR A 258 11.80 11.29 13.78
CA THR A 258 13.24 11.26 13.45
C THR A 258 13.56 10.12 12.51
N ALA A 259 14.52 10.36 11.64
CA ALA A 259 15.10 9.29 10.84
C ALA A 259 16.62 9.46 10.81
N GLU A 260 17.34 8.35 10.90
CA GLU A 260 18.79 8.35 10.91
C GLU A 260 19.37 7.12 10.23
N LEU A 261 20.46 7.33 9.54
CA LEU A 261 21.30 6.27 9.00
C LEU A 261 22.44 6.03 9.99
N ARG A 262 22.52 4.81 10.49
CA ARG A 262 23.58 4.35 11.38
C ARG A 262 24.50 3.42 10.62
N TYR A 263 25.78 3.67 10.73
CA TYR A 263 26.79 2.96 9.97
C TYR A 263 27.97 2.59 10.85
N CYS A 264 28.55 1.43 10.60
CA CYS A 264 29.76 0.96 11.26
C CYS A 264 30.95 1.07 10.31
N SER A 265 31.93 1.91 10.63
CA SER A 265 33.13 2.07 9.80
C SER A 265 33.97 0.78 9.77
N GLU A 266 34.73 0.60 8.69
CA GLU A 266 35.65 -0.54 8.56
C GLU A 266 36.65 -0.62 9.71
N ASN A 267 37.15 0.52 10.17
CA ASN A 267 38.07 0.59 11.31
C ASN A 267 37.44 0.10 12.61
N ASN A 268 36.14 0.34 12.82
CA ASN A 268 35.43 -0.11 13.99
C ASN A 268 35.04 -1.59 13.90
N GLN A 269 34.84 -2.12 12.71
CA GLN A 269 34.61 -3.54 12.47
C GLN A 269 35.84 -4.36 12.88
N GLN A 270 37.04 -3.92 12.56
CA GLN A 270 38.30 -4.60 12.93
C GLN A 270 38.58 -4.55 14.44
N SER A 271 38.32 -3.42 15.09
CA SER A 271 38.57 -3.26 16.52
C SER A 271 37.68 -4.11 17.42
N GLN A 272 36.60 -4.68 16.92
CA GLN A 272 35.69 -5.54 17.68
C GLN A 272 36.32 -6.88 18.06
N TYR A 273 37.21 -7.39 17.24
CA TYR A 273 37.87 -8.69 17.50
C TYR A 273 39.14 -8.57 18.32
N ASP A 274 39.76 -7.39 18.34
CA ASP A 274 41.06 -7.15 18.99
C ASP A 274 40.96 -6.66 20.44
N LEU A 275 39.77 -6.30 20.93
CA LEU A 275 39.52 -5.75 22.25
C LEU A 275 38.47 -6.54 23.03
N PRO A 276 38.86 -7.62 23.74
CA PRO A 276 37.95 -8.37 24.60
C PRO A 276 37.27 -7.47 25.64
N GLY A 277 35.95 -7.50 25.70
CA GLY A 277 35.14 -6.80 26.70
C GLY A 277 34.63 -5.40 26.27
N LYS A 278 34.98 -4.87 25.09
CA LYS A 278 34.30 -3.74 24.50
C LYS A 278 33.31 -4.30 23.48
N GLY A 279 32.01 -4.24 23.82
CA GLY A 279 30.95 -4.74 22.94
C GLY A 279 31.12 -4.23 21.54
N GLY A 280 31.32 -5.15 20.62
CA GLY A 280 31.41 -4.87 19.20
C GLY A 280 30.09 -4.37 18.60
N GLY A 281 30.14 -3.79 17.40
CA GLY A 281 28.96 -3.48 16.63
C GLY A 281 28.23 -2.21 17.02
N ARG A 282 28.88 -1.26 17.64
CA ARG A 282 28.31 0.08 17.79
C ARG A 282 28.51 0.85 16.51
N ALA A 283 27.42 1.39 15.96
CA ALA A 283 27.52 2.39 14.93
C ALA A 283 28.41 3.55 15.44
N ASP A 284 29.48 3.83 14.76
CA ASP A 284 30.40 4.94 15.06
C ASP A 284 30.11 6.17 14.23
N ARG A 285 29.22 6.05 13.23
CA ARG A 285 28.71 7.12 12.40
C ARG A 285 27.20 7.12 12.42
N VAL A 286 26.62 8.30 12.68
CA VAL A 286 25.18 8.50 12.72
C VAL A 286 24.87 9.76 11.92
N TYR A 287 24.11 9.61 10.86
CA TYR A 287 23.73 10.71 9.97
C TYR A 287 22.22 10.93 10.02
N PRO A 288 21.76 12.15 10.21
CA PRO A 288 20.34 12.46 10.16
C PRO A 288 19.80 12.26 8.74
N VAL A 289 18.65 11.61 8.63
CA VAL A 289 17.88 11.56 7.38
C VAL A 289 16.82 12.65 7.45
N VAL A 290 16.91 13.60 6.55
CA VAL A 290 16.09 14.81 6.56
C VAL A 290 15.01 14.72 5.49
N LYS A 291 13.79 15.05 5.89
CA LYS A 291 12.67 15.28 4.99
C LYS A 291 12.55 16.79 4.76
N GLU A 292 13.03 17.28 3.62
CA GLU A 292 12.96 18.69 3.27
C GLU A 292 11.57 19.07 2.81
N ILE A 293 11.02 20.13 3.39
CA ILE A 293 9.70 20.66 3.09
C ILE A 293 9.87 22.08 2.54
N GLY A 294 9.22 22.37 1.42
CA GLY A 294 9.20 23.69 0.81
C GLY A 294 8.37 24.70 1.62
N GLU A 295 8.49 25.96 1.27
CA GLU A 295 7.70 27.05 1.87
C GLU A 295 6.19 26.88 1.69
N ASP A 296 5.78 26.21 0.62
CA ASP A 296 4.39 25.84 0.31
C ASP A 296 3.87 24.64 1.13
N GLY A 297 4.73 24.04 1.97
CA GLY A 297 4.42 22.90 2.82
C GLY A 297 4.49 21.55 2.09
N GLN A 298 4.97 21.51 0.85
CA GLN A 298 5.17 20.26 0.12
C GLN A 298 6.52 19.63 0.43
N TRP A 299 6.53 18.30 0.39
CA TRP A 299 7.76 17.55 0.46
C TRP A 299 8.57 17.74 -0.84
N LEU A 300 9.84 18.14 -0.69
CA LEU A 300 10.75 18.35 -1.80
C LEU A 300 11.66 17.15 -2.04
N ARG A 301 12.27 16.64 -0.98
CA ARG A 301 13.13 15.46 -1.00
C ARG A 301 13.30 14.85 0.38
N THR A 302 13.76 13.60 0.39
CA THR A 302 14.31 12.93 1.58
C THR A 302 15.79 12.68 1.31
N TYR A 303 16.68 13.11 2.20
CA TYR A 303 18.11 13.00 1.97
C TYR A 303 18.90 12.73 3.24
N CYS A 304 20.11 12.22 3.05
CA CYS A 304 21.11 12.02 4.08
C CYS A 304 22.46 12.50 3.53
N GLN A 305 23.11 13.44 4.23
CA GLN A 305 24.48 13.83 3.95
C GLN A 305 25.40 13.00 4.82
N THR A 306 26.17 12.12 4.21
CA THR A 306 27.26 11.41 4.89
C THR A 306 28.57 12.21 4.76
N ASP A 307 29.65 11.69 5.32
CA ASP A 307 30.97 12.34 5.21
C ASP A 307 31.41 12.53 3.74
N ASP A 308 31.07 11.56 2.89
CA ASP A 308 31.59 11.48 1.54
C ASP A 308 30.54 11.68 0.44
N THR A 309 29.25 11.51 0.75
CA THR A 309 28.20 11.41 -0.26
C THR A 309 26.88 12.01 0.19
N LEU A 310 26.20 12.70 -0.71
CA LEU A 310 24.79 13.06 -0.58
C LEU A 310 23.95 11.94 -1.19
N ILE A 311 23.12 11.30 -0.37
CA ILE A 311 22.11 10.31 -0.80
C ILE A 311 20.76 11.00 -0.73
N GLU A 312 20.00 11.00 -1.82
CA GLU A 312 18.73 11.69 -1.85
C GLU A 312 17.68 10.99 -2.73
N TYR A 313 16.42 11.16 -2.34
CA TYR A 313 15.25 10.86 -3.15
C TYR A 313 14.46 12.15 -3.34
N LEU A 314 14.43 12.65 -4.57
CA LEU A 314 13.67 13.84 -4.95
C LEU A 314 12.21 13.48 -5.11
N ASN A 315 11.31 14.38 -4.70
CA ASN A 315 9.88 14.22 -4.99
C ASN A 315 9.64 14.33 -6.51
N PRO A 316 9.23 13.26 -7.18
CA PRO A 316 8.98 13.33 -8.61
C PRO A 316 7.65 14.02 -8.95
N TYR A 317 6.69 14.08 -8.00
CA TYR A 317 5.34 14.58 -8.22
C TYR A 317 5.08 15.86 -7.42
N ARG A 318 5.52 16.99 -7.92
CA ARG A 318 5.19 18.26 -7.29
C ARG A 318 3.74 18.66 -7.60
N LEU A 319 2.98 18.91 -6.54
CA LEU A 319 1.58 19.30 -6.60
C LEU A 319 1.45 20.79 -6.27
N ASP A 320 2.01 21.64 -7.12
CA ASP A 320 2.19 23.07 -6.84
C ASP A 320 0.88 23.76 -6.40
N GLY A 321 0.94 24.39 -5.22
CA GLY A 321 -0.21 25.05 -4.61
C GLY A 321 -1.22 24.12 -3.91
N TYR A 322 -0.98 22.82 -3.84
CA TYR A 322 -1.81 21.89 -3.06
C TYR A 322 -1.22 21.68 -1.67
N ARG A 323 -1.95 22.10 -0.65
CA ARG A 323 -1.54 21.88 0.74
C ARG A 323 -2.01 20.52 1.23
N GLU A 324 -1.09 19.59 1.39
CA GLU A 324 -1.37 18.24 1.88
C GLU A 324 -1.74 18.22 3.37
N LYS A 325 -2.71 17.37 3.73
CA LYS A 325 -3.00 17.05 5.14
C LYS A 325 -1.94 16.15 5.77
N SER A 326 -1.32 15.30 4.96
CA SER A 326 -0.25 14.38 5.35
C SER A 326 0.86 14.45 4.30
N ILE A 327 1.98 15.01 4.69
CA ILE A 327 3.09 15.34 3.80
C ILE A 327 3.60 14.09 3.06
N GLY A 328 3.62 14.13 1.72
CA GLY A 328 4.07 13.07 0.84
C GLY A 328 3.04 11.96 0.57
N TYR A 329 1.84 12.04 1.16
CA TYR A 329 0.79 11.04 0.92
C TYR A 329 0.17 11.17 -0.48
N SER A 330 -0.12 12.40 -0.90
CA SER A 330 -0.67 12.67 -2.23
C SER A 330 0.34 12.36 -3.34
N CYS A 331 1.64 12.51 -3.05
CA CYS A 331 2.70 12.10 -3.99
C CYS A 331 2.71 10.57 -4.19
N ALA A 332 2.50 9.79 -3.13
CA ALA A 332 2.38 8.33 -3.25
C ALA A 332 1.13 7.90 -4.02
N ILE A 333 0.01 8.66 -3.91
CA ILE A 333 -1.18 8.45 -4.74
C ILE A 333 -0.89 8.82 -6.20
N ALA A 334 -0.22 9.94 -6.46
CA ALA A 334 0.19 10.33 -7.81
C ALA A 334 1.07 9.26 -8.46
N ASP A 335 1.98 8.67 -7.69
CA ASP A 335 2.89 7.64 -8.14
C ASP A 335 2.15 6.35 -8.58
N HIS A 336 1.20 5.84 -7.80
CA HIS A 336 0.48 4.63 -8.24
C HIS A 336 -0.48 4.90 -9.42
N ILE A 337 -1.05 6.10 -9.54
CA ILE A 337 -1.88 6.47 -10.68
C ILE A 337 -1.04 6.54 -11.96
N SER A 338 0.12 7.19 -11.90
CA SER A 338 1.03 7.27 -13.05
C SER A 338 1.58 5.89 -13.44
N ASP A 339 1.94 5.05 -12.47
CA ASP A 339 2.38 3.68 -12.69
C ASP A 339 1.32 2.83 -13.40
N PHE A 340 0.07 2.93 -12.95
CA PHE A 340 -1.06 2.27 -13.61
C PHE A 340 -1.24 2.75 -15.07
N CYS A 341 -1.24 4.06 -15.29
CA CYS A 341 -1.33 4.63 -16.64
C CYS A 341 -0.21 4.11 -17.55
N LEU A 342 1.03 4.17 -17.09
CA LEU A 342 2.19 3.75 -17.87
C LEU A 342 2.16 2.24 -18.16
N SER A 343 1.64 1.43 -17.23
CA SER A 343 1.43 0.00 -17.44
C SER A 343 0.36 -0.28 -18.51
N VAL A 344 -0.77 0.44 -18.47
CA VAL A 344 -1.85 0.31 -19.47
C VAL A 344 -1.36 0.74 -20.85
N ARG A 345 -0.53 1.78 -20.93
CA ARG A 345 0.08 2.25 -22.18
C ARG A 345 1.25 1.37 -22.66
N GLY A 346 1.66 0.37 -21.90
CA GLY A 346 2.79 -0.50 -22.23
C GLY A 346 4.16 0.21 -22.20
N LEU A 347 4.26 1.34 -21.52
CA LEU A 347 5.48 2.15 -21.43
C LEU A 347 6.39 1.72 -20.28
N ARG A 348 5.84 1.05 -19.27
CA ARG A 348 6.57 0.54 -18.12
C ARG A 348 5.87 -0.69 -17.55
N GLN A 349 6.62 -1.65 -17.02
CA GLN A 349 6.06 -2.69 -16.16
C GLN A 349 5.68 -2.05 -14.82
N SER A 350 4.56 -2.49 -14.25
CA SER A 350 4.16 -2.00 -12.92
C SER A 350 5.19 -2.38 -11.87
N GLU A 351 5.43 -1.48 -10.93
CA GLU A 351 6.27 -1.75 -9.77
C GLU A 351 5.61 -2.67 -8.74
N PHE A 352 4.29 -2.83 -8.82
CA PHE A 352 3.49 -3.71 -7.97
C PHE A 352 2.34 -4.26 -8.82
N ASP A 353 2.55 -5.44 -9.39
CA ASP A 353 1.63 -6.05 -10.33
C ASP A 353 0.53 -6.89 -9.62
N GLU A 354 -0.28 -7.59 -10.39
CA GLU A 354 -1.35 -8.45 -9.86
C GLU A 354 -0.83 -9.67 -9.09
N GLN A 355 0.40 -10.12 -9.34
CA GLN A 355 1.01 -11.22 -8.58
C GLN A 355 1.52 -10.74 -7.22
N ASP A 356 2.07 -9.54 -7.17
CA ASP A 356 2.44 -8.88 -5.92
C ASP A 356 1.20 -8.57 -5.07
N ALA A 357 0.12 -8.13 -5.71
CA ALA A 357 -1.17 -7.88 -5.05
C ALA A 357 -1.75 -9.18 -4.47
N LEU A 358 -1.71 -10.28 -5.24
CA LEU A 358 -2.14 -11.60 -4.78
C LEU A 358 -1.28 -12.08 -3.61
N MET A 359 0.05 -11.93 -3.70
CA MET A 359 0.96 -12.31 -2.62
C MET A 359 0.71 -11.47 -1.36
N SER A 360 0.50 -10.17 -1.49
CA SER A 360 0.15 -9.29 -0.37
C SER A 360 -1.11 -9.77 0.36
N LEU A 361 -2.13 -10.21 -0.39
CA LEU A 361 -3.33 -10.81 0.19
C LEU A 361 -3.04 -12.18 0.83
N MET A 362 -2.20 -13.02 0.20
CA MET A 362 -1.77 -14.31 0.78
C MET A 362 -0.99 -14.13 2.09
N MET A 363 -0.19 -13.08 2.20
CA MET A 363 0.51 -12.74 3.44
C MET A 363 -0.48 -12.42 4.57
N GLU A 364 -1.54 -11.66 4.27
CA GLU A 364 -2.58 -11.33 5.27
C GLU A 364 -3.39 -12.56 5.67
N ILE A 365 -3.88 -13.33 4.71
CA ILE A 365 -4.68 -14.54 4.96
C ILE A 365 -3.83 -15.63 5.64
N GLY A 366 -2.59 -15.82 5.19
CA GLY A 366 -1.65 -16.75 5.82
C GLY A 366 -1.30 -16.36 7.25
N ALA A 367 -1.19 -15.06 7.56
CA ALA A 367 -0.99 -14.59 8.91
C ALA A 367 -2.21 -14.87 9.81
N GLN A 368 -3.42 -14.67 9.30
CA GLN A 368 -4.65 -15.01 10.01
C GLN A 368 -4.76 -16.51 10.23
N GLU A 369 -4.47 -17.33 9.22
CA GLU A 369 -4.44 -18.79 9.32
C GLU A 369 -3.43 -19.26 10.37
N SER A 370 -2.22 -18.69 10.38
CA SER A 370 -1.20 -18.97 11.39
C SER A 370 -1.70 -18.66 12.81
N ALA A 371 -2.34 -17.51 13.00
CA ALA A 371 -2.88 -17.12 14.30
C ALA A 371 -4.01 -18.04 14.77
N LEU A 372 -4.89 -18.52 13.87
CA LEU A 372 -5.92 -19.50 14.16
C LEU A 372 -5.31 -20.85 14.58
N ASN A 373 -4.19 -21.22 14.01
CA ASN A 373 -3.44 -22.45 14.29
C ASN A 373 -2.31 -22.24 15.31
N GLN A 374 -2.54 -21.43 16.33
CA GLN A 374 -1.64 -21.22 17.48
C GLN A 374 -0.22 -20.75 17.10
N GLY A 375 -0.07 -20.04 16.00
CA GLY A 375 1.21 -19.54 15.52
C GLY A 375 1.99 -20.56 14.68
N GLU A 376 1.32 -21.54 14.09
CA GLU A 376 1.96 -22.45 13.14
C GLU A 376 2.48 -21.69 11.92
N ARG A 377 3.62 -22.11 11.39
CA ARG A 377 4.21 -21.52 10.20
C ARG A 377 3.44 -21.96 8.94
N ILE A 378 2.92 -21.00 8.20
CA ILE A 378 2.20 -21.21 6.95
C ILE A 378 3.17 -20.98 5.78
N GLN A 379 3.27 -21.94 4.87
CA GLN A 379 4.06 -21.80 3.65
C GLN A 379 3.35 -20.87 2.64
N LEU A 380 4.12 -20.10 1.91
CA LEU A 380 3.65 -19.23 0.86
C LEU A 380 4.26 -19.67 -0.50
N PRO A 381 3.50 -19.65 -1.58
CA PRO A 381 2.10 -19.26 -1.69
C PRO A 381 1.15 -20.23 -0.99
N VAL A 382 0.04 -19.70 -0.47
CA VAL A 382 -1.03 -20.51 0.13
C VAL A 382 -1.66 -21.39 -0.95
N VAL A 383 -1.72 -22.69 -0.69
CA VAL A 383 -2.31 -23.69 -1.59
C VAL A 383 -3.60 -24.24 -0.94
N GLY A 384 -4.67 -24.23 -1.71
CA GLY A 384 -6.00 -24.66 -1.24
C GLY A 384 -6.74 -23.57 -0.48
N GLU A 385 -7.86 -23.94 0.12
CA GLU A 385 -8.70 -23.09 0.95
C GLU A 385 -8.21 -23.13 2.42
N THR A 386 -8.13 -21.98 3.06
CA THR A 386 -7.77 -21.86 4.47
C THR A 386 -9.01 -21.65 5.34
N GLU A 387 -8.90 -21.98 6.64
CA GLU A 387 -9.97 -21.69 7.61
C GLU A 387 -10.22 -20.17 7.72
N ALA A 388 -9.18 -19.36 7.65
CA ALA A 388 -9.27 -17.90 7.65
C ALA A 388 -10.09 -17.38 6.46
N GLU A 389 -9.83 -17.92 5.26
CA GLU A 389 -10.55 -17.55 4.04
C GLU A 389 -12.01 -18.00 4.10
N ALA A 390 -12.26 -19.24 4.52
CA ALA A 390 -13.62 -19.80 4.68
C ALA A 390 -14.45 -18.96 5.67
N LYS A 391 -13.87 -18.56 6.81
CA LYS A 391 -14.54 -17.67 7.77
C LYS A 391 -14.89 -16.32 7.16
N THR A 392 -13.97 -15.72 6.41
CA THR A 392 -14.20 -14.45 5.73
C THR A 392 -15.31 -14.56 4.69
N TYR A 393 -15.30 -15.61 3.89
CA TYR A 393 -16.34 -15.89 2.90
C TYR A 393 -17.72 -16.05 3.55
N GLN A 394 -17.82 -16.83 4.62
CA GLN A 394 -19.08 -17.04 5.33
C GLN A 394 -19.60 -15.75 5.98
N ALA A 395 -18.71 -14.93 6.55
CA ALA A 395 -19.08 -13.64 7.12
C ALA A 395 -19.67 -12.68 6.05
N LEU A 396 -19.06 -12.62 4.87
CA LEU A 396 -19.58 -11.83 3.74
C LEU A 396 -20.94 -12.34 3.28
N LYS A 397 -21.08 -13.65 3.11
CA LYS A 397 -22.34 -14.29 2.72
C LYS A 397 -23.48 -14.03 3.71
N GLN A 398 -23.18 -14.07 5.01
CA GLN A 398 -24.15 -13.73 6.05
C GLN A 398 -24.51 -12.23 6.05
N GLN A 399 -23.50 -11.37 5.87
CA GLN A 399 -23.69 -9.91 5.91
C GLN A 399 -24.54 -9.41 4.75
N TYR A 400 -24.34 -9.95 3.55
CA TYR A 400 -24.97 -9.45 2.33
C TYR A 400 -26.13 -10.35 1.84
N CYS A 401 -26.31 -11.52 2.43
CA CYS A 401 -27.34 -12.51 2.05
C CYS A 401 -27.25 -13.00 0.59
N VAL A 402 -26.09 -12.86 -0.04
CA VAL A 402 -25.79 -13.34 -1.39
C VAL A 402 -24.44 -14.07 -1.39
N ASP A 403 -24.17 -14.82 -2.45
CA ASP A 403 -22.86 -15.44 -2.64
C ASP A 403 -21.84 -14.35 -3.00
N PRO A 404 -20.73 -14.18 -2.22
CA PRO A 404 -19.71 -13.18 -2.52
C PRO A 404 -18.98 -13.37 -3.87
N MET A 405 -19.18 -14.54 -4.52
CA MET A 405 -18.63 -14.82 -5.85
C MET A 405 -19.64 -14.58 -6.97
N ASP A 406 -20.91 -14.31 -6.66
CA ASP A 406 -21.92 -13.93 -7.64
C ASP A 406 -21.78 -12.46 -8.02
N ILE A 407 -21.25 -12.22 -9.22
CA ILE A 407 -20.90 -10.89 -9.70
C ILE A 407 -22.10 -9.97 -9.76
N GLU A 408 -23.19 -10.42 -10.43
CA GLU A 408 -24.40 -9.61 -10.64
C GLU A 408 -25.10 -9.30 -9.31
N ALA A 409 -25.27 -10.31 -8.45
CA ALA A 409 -25.87 -10.10 -7.14
C ALA A 409 -25.06 -9.16 -6.25
N MET A 410 -23.72 -9.19 -6.32
CA MET A 410 -22.86 -8.29 -5.58
C MET A 410 -22.83 -6.86 -6.15
N LEU A 411 -23.05 -6.67 -7.45
CA LEU A 411 -23.17 -5.33 -8.05
C LEU A 411 -24.44 -4.61 -7.60
N ASP A 412 -25.52 -5.36 -7.33
CA ASP A 412 -26.80 -4.82 -6.87
C ASP A 412 -26.81 -4.45 -5.38
N ILE A 413 -25.76 -4.78 -4.63
CA ILE A 413 -25.67 -4.48 -3.20
C ILE A 413 -25.49 -2.98 -2.94
N SER A 414 -26.34 -2.43 -2.09
CA SER A 414 -26.14 -1.12 -1.50
C SER A 414 -25.25 -1.25 -0.26
N TYR A 415 -23.97 -0.94 -0.42
CA TYR A 415 -23.00 -1.07 0.67
C TYR A 415 -23.22 -0.01 1.74
N PRO A 416 -23.37 -0.39 3.03
CA PRO A 416 -23.48 0.58 4.11
C PRO A 416 -22.20 1.41 4.20
N LYS A 417 -22.33 2.66 4.64
CA LYS A 417 -21.16 3.49 4.99
C LYS A 417 -20.37 2.77 6.08
N PRO A 418 -19.03 2.64 5.93
CA PRO A 418 -18.20 2.03 6.96
C PRO A 418 -18.19 2.86 8.27
#